data_ee3a39fe0ce1f0ba32d192c8d3294277
#
_entry.id   ee3a39fe0ce1f0ba32d192c8d3294277
#
_cell.length_a   1.000
_cell.length_b   1.000
_cell.length_c   1.000
_cell.angle_alpha   90.00
_cell.angle_beta   90.00
_cell.angle_gamma   90.00
#
_symmetry.space_group_name_H-M   'P 1'
#
loop_
_entity.id
_entity.type
_entity.pdbx_description
1 polymer ?
#
loop_
_entity_poly.entity_id
_entity_poly.type
_entity_poly.pdbx_seq_one_letter_code
_entity_poly.pdbx_strand_id
1 'polypeptide(L)'
;MVQPKMVYISNPTEVGTIYSRAELTALSETCHKYGLYLFLDGARLGYGLAAPDNDLTLPEIAALCDVFYIGGTKVGALFGEAVVIKNPELAQDFRYLIKQNGGMLAKGRLLGLQFDALFTDGLYQEISAHAIAMAEKLREAFTAKGYNYLAPNRTNQIFVIVPDAHLAKISEQFEYSYDQRIDATHSCVRFCTSWATKEENVDALIRCVEKL
;
A
#
# COMPACT_ATOMS: atom_id res chain seq x y z
N MET A 1 17.49 2.52 29.63
CA MET A 1 16.86 1.81 28.49
C MET A 1 15.82 2.73 27.86
N VAL A 2 15.70 2.71 26.55
CA VAL A 2 14.62 3.44 25.86
C VAL A 2 13.28 2.78 26.21
N GLN A 3 12.31 3.59 26.61
CA GLN A 3 10.94 3.12 26.85
C GLN A 3 10.14 3.29 25.57
N PRO A 4 9.46 2.24 25.06
CA PRO A 4 8.59 2.37 23.90
C PRO A 4 7.43 3.33 24.21
N LYS A 5 7.03 4.12 23.22
CA LYS A 5 5.90 5.05 23.31
C LYS A 5 4.90 4.87 22.17
N MET A 6 5.30 4.16 21.13
CA MET A 6 4.50 4.03 19.92
C MET A 6 4.68 2.64 19.32
N VAL A 7 3.60 2.09 18.79
CA VAL A 7 3.59 0.97 17.85
C VAL A 7 3.40 1.57 16.46
N TYR A 8 4.29 1.21 15.56
CA TYR A 8 4.23 1.59 14.15
C TYR A 8 3.86 0.38 13.31
N ILE A 9 2.86 0.53 12.46
CA ILE A 9 2.44 -0.50 11.52
C ILE A 9 2.29 0.08 10.12
N SER A 10 2.45 -0.73 9.08
CA SER A 10 2.10 -0.38 7.70
C SER A 10 0.79 -1.05 7.29
N ASN A 11 -0.14 -0.33 6.66
CA ASN A 11 -1.35 -0.91 6.09
C ASN A 11 -1.67 -0.31 4.71
N PRO A 12 -1.58 -1.09 3.62
CA PRO A 12 -1.05 -2.48 3.53
C PRO A 12 0.39 -2.63 4.00
N THR A 13 0.73 -3.84 4.44
CA THR A 13 2.10 -4.18 4.83
C THR A 13 3.04 -4.20 3.60
N GLU A 14 4.34 -4.34 3.83
CA GLU A 14 5.36 -4.39 2.77
C GLU A 14 5.14 -5.57 1.80
N VAL A 15 4.57 -6.67 2.28
CA VAL A 15 4.22 -7.85 1.45
C VAL A 15 2.78 -7.81 0.93
N GLY A 16 2.09 -6.70 1.13
CA GLY A 16 0.76 -6.45 0.57
C GLY A 16 -0.41 -7.05 1.35
N THR A 17 -0.20 -7.59 2.54
CA THR A 17 -1.30 -7.98 3.42
C THR A 17 -1.95 -6.76 4.08
N ILE A 18 -3.21 -6.88 4.51
CA ILE A 18 -3.93 -5.83 5.21
C ILE A 18 -4.38 -6.32 6.59
N TYR A 19 -4.54 -5.38 7.52
CA TYR A 19 -5.16 -5.66 8.81
C TYR A 19 -6.67 -5.67 8.65
N SER A 20 -7.32 -6.71 9.16
CA SER A 20 -8.77 -6.75 9.35
C SER A 20 -9.19 -5.78 10.47
N ARG A 21 -10.49 -5.44 10.50
CA ARG A 21 -11.09 -4.66 11.59
C ARG A 21 -10.78 -5.27 12.96
N ALA A 22 -10.91 -6.60 13.09
CA ALA A 22 -10.67 -7.30 14.34
C ALA A 22 -9.20 -7.17 14.79
N GLU A 23 -8.24 -7.35 13.87
CA GLU A 23 -6.81 -7.24 14.17
C GLU A 23 -6.42 -5.81 14.54
N LEU A 24 -6.89 -4.80 13.78
CA LEU A 24 -6.58 -3.41 14.06
C LEU A 24 -7.20 -2.95 15.38
N THR A 25 -8.42 -3.41 15.71
CA THR A 25 -9.07 -3.14 16.99
C THR A 25 -8.27 -3.73 18.15
N ALA A 26 -7.89 -5.01 18.07
CA ALA A 26 -7.11 -5.68 19.11
C ALA A 26 -5.74 -5.00 19.32
N LEU A 27 -5.12 -4.52 18.22
CA LEU A 27 -3.88 -3.79 18.27
C LEU A 27 -4.04 -2.44 18.96
N SER A 28 -5.08 -1.68 18.61
CA SER A 28 -5.42 -0.39 19.22
C SER A 28 -5.67 -0.53 20.73
N GLU A 29 -6.51 -1.50 21.13
CA GLU A 29 -6.79 -1.80 22.55
C GLU A 29 -5.52 -2.17 23.32
N THR A 30 -4.65 -2.97 22.69
CA THR A 30 -3.37 -3.36 23.30
C THR A 30 -2.46 -2.16 23.48
N CYS A 31 -2.33 -1.30 22.47
CA CYS A 31 -1.55 -0.08 22.56
C CYS A 31 -2.04 0.80 23.72
N HIS A 32 -3.33 1.09 23.78
CA HIS A 32 -3.92 1.95 24.80
C HIS A 32 -3.77 1.34 26.22
N LYS A 33 -3.94 0.01 26.35
CA LYS A 33 -3.73 -0.70 27.62
C LYS A 33 -2.32 -0.49 28.19
N TYR A 34 -1.29 -0.37 27.34
CA TYR A 34 0.10 -0.17 27.74
C TYR A 34 0.56 1.29 27.64
N GLY A 35 -0.32 2.24 27.42
CA GLY A 35 0.00 3.66 27.29
C GLY A 35 0.88 3.97 26.08
N LEU A 36 0.69 3.22 24.99
CA LEU A 36 1.36 3.40 23.70
C LEU A 36 0.43 4.06 22.69
N TYR A 37 1.00 4.85 21.80
CA TYR A 37 0.30 5.37 20.64
C TYR A 37 0.35 4.39 19.48
N LEU A 38 -0.71 4.32 18.68
CA LEU A 38 -0.76 3.54 17.45
C LEU A 38 -0.60 4.48 16.25
N PHE A 39 0.49 4.27 15.50
CA PHE A 39 0.77 4.98 14.25
C PHE A 39 0.63 4.03 13.06
N LEU A 40 -0.18 4.43 12.06
CA LEU A 40 -0.37 3.65 10.84
C LEU A 40 0.27 4.36 9.64
N ASP A 41 1.26 3.72 9.06
CA ASP A 41 1.83 4.07 7.76
C ASP A 41 0.85 3.66 6.65
N GLY A 42 0.25 4.66 6.03
CA GLY A 42 -0.72 4.47 4.95
C GLY A 42 -0.17 4.78 3.56
N ALA A 43 1.13 4.55 3.29
CA ALA A 43 1.75 4.87 2.00
C ALA A 43 1.02 4.28 0.78
N ARG A 44 0.30 3.17 0.98
CA ARG A 44 -0.55 2.51 -0.03
C ARG A 44 -1.99 2.32 0.45
N LEU A 45 -2.45 3.18 1.35
CA LEU A 45 -3.73 3.01 2.03
C LEU A 45 -4.91 2.95 1.05
N GLY A 46 -4.90 3.73 -0.02
CA GLY A 46 -5.93 3.67 -1.06
C GLY A 46 -6.07 2.25 -1.65
N TYR A 47 -4.96 1.60 -1.94
CA TYR A 47 -4.98 0.22 -2.46
C TYR A 47 -5.45 -0.79 -1.41
N GLY A 48 -5.10 -0.59 -0.13
CA GLY A 48 -5.65 -1.40 0.96
C GLY A 48 -7.16 -1.26 1.11
N LEU A 49 -7.66 -0.02 1.06
CA LEU A 49 -9.10 0.26 1.15
C LEU A 49 -9.89 -0.29 -0.05
N ALA A 50 -9.27 -0.40 -1.23
CA ALA A 50 -9.88 -0.96 -2.43
C ALA A 50 -9.72 -2.49 -2.55
N ALA A 51 -8.94 -3.12 -1.67
CA ALA A 51 -8.74 -4.58 -1.71
C ALA A 51 -10.05 -5.33 -1.42
N PRO A 52 -10.32 -6.46 -2.12
CA PRO A 52 -11.58 -7.18 -1.98
C PRO A 52 -11.86 -7.76 -0.58
N ASP A 53 -10.81 -8.01 0.19
CA ASP A 53 -10.85 -8.54 1.55
C ASP A 53 -10.79 -7.45 2.64
N ASN A 54 -10.79 -6.16 2.25
CA ASN A 54 -10.84 -5.06 3.20
C ASN A 54 -12.22 -4.90 3.85
N ASP A 55 -12.25 -4.79 5.17
CA ASP A 55 -13.46 -4.57 5.98
C ASP A 55 -13.45 -3.25 6.78
N LEU A 56 -12.51 -2.34 6.43
CA LEU A 56 -12.30 -1.05 7.10
C LEU A 56 -12.60 0.14 6.17
N THR A 57 -13.08 1.21 6.76
CA THR A 57 -13.22 2.53 6.14
C THR A 57 -12.22 3.53 6.75
N LEU A 58 -11.97 4.66 6.07
CA LEU A 58 -11.12 5.73 6.61
C LEU A 58 -11.58 6.25 7.98
N PRO A 59 -12.89 6.50 8.23
CA PRO A 59 -13.36 6.89 9.55
C PRO A 59 -13.08 5.86 10.64
N GLU A 60 -13.16 4.57 10.33
CA GLU A 60 -12.87 3.50 11.29
C GLU A 60 -11.38 3.39 11.59
N ILE A 61 -10.51 3.54 10.59
CA ILE A 61 -9.07 3.65 10.80
C ILE A 61 -8.76 4.86 11.69
N ALA A 62 -9.39 6.00 11.43
CA ALA A 62 -9.23 7.20 12.25
C ALA A 62 -9.73 7.02 13.70
N ALA A 63 -10.71 6.15 13.94
CA ALA A 63 -11.19 5.84 15.27
C ALA A 63 -10.22 4.93 16.06
N LEU A 64 -9.44 4.11 15.36
CA LEU A 64 -8.56 3.11 15.95
C LEU A 64 -7.10 3.57 16.10
N CYS A 65 -6.64 4.53 15.28
CA CYS A 65 -5.26 5.03 15.30
C CYS A 65 -5.17 6.41 15.95
N ASP A 66 -4.06 6.68 16.66
CA ASP A 66 -3.77 8.02 17.18
C ASP A 66 -3.27 8.96 16.09
N VAL A 67 -2.44 8.41 15.19
CA VAL A 67 -1.93 9.10 14.00
C VAL A 67 -1.89 8.11 12.84
N PHE A 68 -2.22 8.58 11.65
CA PHE A 68 -1.96 7.86 10.42
C PHE A 68 -1.74 8.83 9.27
N TYR A 69 -1.22 8.37 8.16
CA TYR A 69 -1.23 9.17 6.95
C TYR A 69 -1.87 8.45 5.77
N ILE A 70 -2.48 9.24 4.90
CA ILE A 70 -3.10 8.79 3.67
C ILE A 70 -2.09 9.01 2.56
N GLY A 71 -1.64 7.92 1.96
CA GLY A 71 -0.63 7.94 0.92
C GLY A 71 -1.09 8.69 -0.33
N GLY A 72 -0.33 9.70 -0.74
CA GLY A 72 -0.56 10.44 -1.97
C GLY A 72 0.36 10.04 -3.10
N THR A 73 1.66 9.98 -2.83
CA THR A 73 2.72 9.78 -3.85
C THR A 73 2.53 8.50 -4.69
N LYS A 74 2.03 7.41 -4.11
CA LYS A 74 1.77 6.15 -4.83
C LYS A 74 0.36 6.07 -5.42
N VAL A 75 -0.52 7.00 -5.05
CA VAL A 75 -1.96 6.98 -5.41
C VAL A 75 -2.36 8.29 -6.09
N GLY A 76 -1.60 8.70 -7.11
CA GLY A 76 -1.96 9.79 -8.02
C GLY A 76 -1.39 11.16 -7.70
N ALA A 77 -0.91 11.44 -6.48
CA ALA A 77 -0.23 12.69 -6.18
C ALA A 77 1.20 12.71 -6.76
N LEU A 78 1.67 13.87 -7.15
CA LEU A 78 3.06 14.05 -7.59
C LEU A 78 4.04 13.88 -6.42
N PHE A 79 3.65 14.33 -5.23
CA PHE A 79 4.41 14.22 -3.98
C PHE A 79 3.53 14.52 -2.78
N GLY A 80 3.96 14.05 -1.60
CA GLY A 80 3.33 14.37 -0.32
C GLY A 80 2.32 13.33 0.15
N GLU A 81 2.02 13.45 1.44
CA GLU A 81 1.12 12.58 2.18
C GLU A 81 0.18 13.43 3.03
N ALA A 82 -1.06 13.01 3.25
CA ALA A 82 -1.98 13.69 4.15
C ALA A 82 -1.91 13.06 5.55
N VAL A 83 -1.32 13.75 6.50
CA VAL A 83 -1.20 13.28 7.88
C VAL A 83 -2.48 13.60 8.65
N VAL A 84 -3.06 12.59 9.28
CA VAL A 84 -4.22 12.69 10.16
C VAL A 84 -3.78 12.44 11.59
N ILE A 85 -3.93 13.44 12.46
CA ILE A 85 -3.62 13.34 13.89
C ILE A 85 -4.94 13.38 14.64
N LYS A 86 -5.34 12.24 15.19
CA LYS A 86 -6.60 12.10 15.92
C LYS A 86 -6.49 12.60 17.35
N ASN A 87 -5.33 12.37 17.98
CA ASN A 87 -5.05 12.82 19.36
C ASN A 87 -4.55 14.26 19.36
N PRO A 88 -5.31 15.24 19.93
CA PRO A 88 -4.92 16.64 19.92
C PRO A 88 -3.60 16.95 20.63
N GLU A 89 -3.21 16.14 21.62
CA GLU A 89 -1.94 16.30 22.33
C GLU A 89 -0.74 16.09 21.41
N LEU A 90 -0.88 15.17 20.43
CA LEU A 90 0.14 14.91 19.44
C LEU A 90 0.20 15.96 18.32
N ALA A 91 -0.85 16.76 18.18
CA ALA A 91 -0.91 17.86 17.22
C ALA A 91 -0.23 19.15 17.76
N GLN A 92 0.09 19.21 19.06
CA GLN A 92 0.74 20.37 19.66
C GLN A 92 2.05 20.65 18.93
N ASP A 93 2.24 21.91 18.51
CA ASP A 93 3.41 22.38 17.78
C ASP A 93 3.77 21.64 16.47
N PHE A 94 2.87 20.77 15.97
CA PHE A 94 3.14 19.96 14.77
C PHE A 94 3.48 20.83 13.54
N ARG A 95 2.85 22.00 13.40
CA ARG A 95 3.15 22.94 12.32
C ARG A 95 4.58 23.48 12.40
N TYR A 96 5.09 23.73 13.60
CA TYR A 96 6.49 24.13 13.81
C TYR A 96 7.45 22.97 13.49
N LEU A 97 7.08 21.76 13.86
CA LEU A 97 7.84 20.55 13.51
C LEU A 97 7.93 20.33 11.99
N ILE A 98 6.82 20.53 11.28
CA ILE A 98 6.81 20.48 9.79
C ILE A 98 7.82 21.51 9.24
N LYS A 99 7.80 22.76 9.75
CA LYS A 99 8.72 23.80 9.30
C LYS A 99 10.16 23.48 9.64
N GLN A 100 10.42 23.04 10.86
CA GLN A 100 11.76 22.70 11.33
C GLN A 100 12.41 21.58 10.49
N ASN A 101 11.61 20.61 10.03
CA ASN A 101 12.07 19.51 9.20
C ASN A 101 11.98 19.78 7.69
N GLY A 102 11.76 21.04 7.27
CA GLY A 102 11.74 21.44 5.86
C GLY A 102 10.46 21.08 5.10
N GLY A 103 9.44 20.53 5.77
CA GLY A 103 8.20 20.10 5.13
C GLY A 103 7.19 21.23 4.83
N MET A 104 7.45 22.46 5.31
CA MET A 104 6.57 23.60 5.06
C MET A 104 7.04 24.40 3.85
N LEU A 105 6.48 24.11 2.68
CA LEU A 105 6.79 24.78 1.44
C LEU A 105 6.20 26.20 1.39
N ALA A 106 6.91 27.15 0.78
CA ALA A 106 6.41 28.51 0.54
C ALA A 106 5.13 28.51 -0.31
N LYS A 107 4.97 27.53 -1.20
CA LYS A 107 3.79 27.28 -2.05
C LYS A 107 3.06 26.00 -1.62
N GLY A 108 2.87 25.81 -0.31
CA GLY A 108 2.26 24.61 0.28
C GLY A 108 0.87 24.27 -0.25
N ARG A 109 0.14 25.24 -0.82
CA ARG A 109 -1.13 24.98 -1.49
C ARG A 109 -1.04 23.95 -2.63
N LEU A 110 0.15 23.78 -3.24
CA LEU A 110 0.36 22.77 -4.29
C LEU A 110 0.17 21.34 -3.75
N LEU A 111 0.51 21.09 -2.48
CA LEU A 111 0.19 19.84 -1.80
C LEU A 111 -1.31 19.73 -1.55
N GLY A 112 -1.93 20.78 -1.00
CA GLY A 112 -3.36 20.79 -0.71
C GLY A 112 -4.24 20.57 -1.94
N LEU A 113 -3.91 21.20 -3.06
CA LEU A 113 -4.64 21.05 -4.33
C LEU A 113 -4.62 19.61 -4.86
N GLN A 114 -3.53 18.85 -4.66
CA GLN A 114 -3.47 17.45 -5.06
C GLN A 114 -4.45 16.60 -4.25
N PHE A 115 -4.49 16.80 -2.93
CA PHE A 115 -5.42 16.09 -2.06
C PHE A 115 -6.87 16.55 -2.27
N ASP A 116 -7.11 17.84 -2.50
CA ASP A 116 -8.43 18.36 -2.88
C ASP A 116 -8.95 17.65 -4.14
N ALA A 117 -8.12 17.57 -5.19
CA ALA A 117 -8.47 16.84 -6.41
C ALA A 117 -8.70 15.33 -6.15
N LEU A 118 -7.82 14.68 -5.41
CA LEU A 118 -7.93 13.25 -5.13
C LEU A 118 -9.17 12.89 -4.31
N PHE A 119 -9.60 13.76 -3.39
CA PHE A 119 -10.79 13.52 -2.55
C PHE A 119 -12.08 14.11 -3.11
N THR A 120 -12.01 14.80 -4.27
CA THR A 120 -13.19 15.27 -4.98
C THR A 120 -13.79 14.13 -5.79
N ASP A 121 -15.12 14.01 -5.74
CA ASP A 121 -15.93 13.05 -6.52
C ASP A 121 -15.47 11.57 -6.43
N GLY A 122 -14.76 11.22 -5.36
CA GLY A 122 -14.33 9.83 -5.12
C GLY A 122 -13.14 9.36 -5.96
N LEU A 123 -12.40 10.26 -6.60
CA LEU A 123 -11.28 9.93 -7.48
C LEU A 123 -10.24 9.04 -6.80
N TYR A 124 -9.90 9.29 -5.53
CA TYR A 124 -8.92 8.48 -4.78
C TYR A 124 -9.30 7.00 -4.72
N GLN A 125 -10.59 6.72 -4.48
CA GLN A 125 -11.15 5.37 -4.47
C GLN A 125 -11.18 4.75 -5.87
N GLU A 126 -11.58 5.52 -6.88
CA GLU A 126 -11.67 5.06 -8.27
C GLU A 126 -10.31 4.60 -8.81
N ILE A 127 -9.29 5.44 -8.69
CA ILE A 127 -7.95 5.12 -9.19
C ILE A 127 -7.27 4.01 -8.37
N SER A 128 -7.63 3.88 -7.07
CA SER A 128 -7.19 2.76 -6.25
C SER A 128 -7.84 1.45 -6.68
N ALA A 129 -9.14 1.46 -6.94
CA ALA A 129 -9.87 0.30 -7.44
C ALA A 129 -9.36 -0.15 -8.82
N HIS A 130 -9.01 0.79 -9.70
CA HIS A 130 -8.37 0.46 -10.97
C HIS A 130 -7.08 -0.33 -10.77
N ALA A 131 -6.19 0.13 -9.89
CA ALA A 131 -4.93 -0.57 -9.60
C ALA A 131 -5.17 -1.99 -9.07
N ILE A 132 -6.17 -2.18 -8.21
CA ILE A 132 -6.56 -3.49 -7.69
C ILE A 132 -7.11 -4.39 -8.79
N ALA A 133 -7.98 -3.88 -9.67
CA ALA A 133 -8.50 -4.64 -10.80
C ALA A 133 -7.37 -5.15 -11.71
N MET A 134 -6.37 -4.31 -11.99
CA MET A 134 -5.18 -4.70 -12.76
C MET A 134 -4.35 -5.78 -12.06
N ALA A 135 -4.21 -5.68 -10.73
CA ALA A 135 -3.53 -6.70 -9.94
C ALA A 135 -4.26 -8.04 -9.94
N GLU A 136 -5.59 -8.03 -9.79
CA GLU A 136 -6.39 -9.26 -9.81
C GLU A 136 -6.30 -9.99 -11.16
N LYS A 137 -6.34 -9.28 -12.28
CA LYS A 137 -6.11 -9.88 -13.61
C LYS A 137 -4.77 -10.62 -13.69
N LEU A 138 -3.69 -10.00 -13.23
CA LEU A 138 -2.37 -10.65 -13.20
C LEU A 138 -2.35 -11.85 -12.26
N ARG A 139 -2.99 -11.74 -11.10
CA ARG A 139 -3.09 -12.81 -10.11
C ARG A 139 -3.83 -14.02 -10.67
N GLU A 140 -4.94 -13.80 -11.37
CA GLU A 140 -5.69 -14.87 -12.04
C GLU A 140 -4.81 -15.62 -13.04
N ALA A 141 -4.04 -14.92 -13.86
CA ALA A 141 -3.15 -15.53 -14.85
C ALA A 141 -2.01 -16.35 -14.19
N PHE A 142 -1.37 -15.81 -13.15
CA PHE A 142 -0.35 -16.55 -12.42
C PHE A 142 -0.93 -17.77 -11.69
N THR A 143 -2.11 -17.64 -11.10
CA THR A 143 -2.82 -18.74 -10.43
C THR A 143 -3.21 -19.83 -11.44
N ALA A 144 -3.69 -19.48 -12.62
CA ALA A 144 -4.03 -20.43 -13.68
C ALA A 144 -2.80 -21.22 -14.16
N LYS A 145 -1.61 -20.64 -14.08
CA LYS A 145 -0.32 -21.34 -14.32
C LYS A 145 0.15 -22.22 -13.15
N GLY A 146 -0.54 -22.19 -12.03
CA GLY A 146 -0.18 -22.96 -10.84
C GLY A 146 0.97 -22.34 -10.02
N TYR A 147 1.25 -21.04 -10.19
CA TYR A 147 2.28 -20.37 -9.37
C TYR A 147 1.75 -20.07 -7.97
N ASN A 148 2.64 -20.16 -6.98
CA ASN A 148 2.37 -19.82 -5.60
C ASN A 148 2.75 -18.38 -5.29
N TYR A 149 2.27 -17.87 -4.16
CA TYR A 149 2.55 -16.52 -3.67
C TYR A 149 3.29 -16.58 -2.35
N LEU A 150 4.09 -15.53 -2.08
CA LEU A 150 4.85 -15.40 -0.84
C LEU A 150 3.93 -15.24 0.38
N ALA A 151 2.86 -14.49 0.22
CA ALA A 151 1.84 -14.24 1.24
C ALA A 151 0.45 -14.14 0.62
N PRO A 152 -0.60 -14.50 1.37
CA PRO A 152 -1.97 -14.27 0.94
C PRO A 152 -2.27 -12.78 1.00
N ASN A 153 -2.21 -12.11 -0.15
CA ASN A 153 -2.58 -10.69 -0.26
C ASN A 153 -3.40 -10.46 -1.53
N ARG A 154 -4.25 -9.42 -1.51
CA ARG A 154 -5.06 -9.00 -2.64
C ARG A 154 -4.95 -7.50 -2.92
N THR A 155 -3.80 -6.92 -2.59
CA THR A 155 -3.48 -5.52 -2.88
C THR A 155 -2.78 -5.37 -4.24
N ASN A 156 -2.32 -4.17 -4.54
CA ASN A 156 -1.65 -3.84 -5.80
C ASN A 156 -0.23 -4.43 -5.96
N GLN A 157 0.30 -5.08 -4.94
CA GLN A 157 1.60 -5.75 -4.99
C GLN A 157 1.41 -7.26 -5.06
N ILE A 158 1.99 -7.89 -6.07
CA ILE A 158 1.88 -9.33 -6.32
C ILE A 158 3.26 -9.94 -6.12
N PHE A 159 3.45 -10.67 -5.04
CA PHE A 159 4.67 -11.41 -4.74
C PHE A 159 4.50 -12.86 -5.17
N VAL A 160 4.89 -13.17 -6.40
CA VAL A 160 4.70 -14.47 -7.03
C VAL A 160 6.00 -15.27 -7.06
N ILE A 161 5.91 -16.56 -6.76
CA ILE A 161 7.01 -17.51 -6.80
C ILE A 161 7.04 -18.18 -8.17
N VAL A 162 8.09 -17.93 -8.94
CA VAL A 162 8.18 -18.33 -10.34
C VAL A 162 9.48 -19.12 -10.58
N PRO A 163 9.46 -20.19 -11.40
CA PRO A 163 10.70 -20.84 -11.83
C PRO A 163 11.65 -19.88 -12.54
N ASP A 164 12.95 -19.95 -12.23
CA ASP A 164 13.95 -19.04 -12.81
C ASP A 164 13.99 -19.09 -14.35
N ALA A 165 13.75 -20.29 -14.93
CA ALA A 165 13.65 -20.46 -16.38
C ALA A 165 12.49 -19.67 -17.01
N HIS A 166 11.39 -19.50 -16.27
CA HIS A 166 10.25 -18.68 -16.69
C HIS A 166 10.53 -17.20 -16.49
N LEU A 167 11.20 -16.84 -15.40
CA LEU A 167 11.63 -15.45 -15.16
C LEU A 167 12.55 -14.94 -16.27
N ALA A 168 13.47 -15.78 -16.77
CA ALA A 168 14.33 -15.44 -17.90
C ALA A 168 13.54 -15.08 -19.15
N LYS A 169 12.42 -15.78 -19.43
CA LYS A 169 11.55 -15.47 -20.58
C LYS A 169 10.71 -14.21 -20.34
N ILE A 170 10.20 -14.02 -19.11
CA ILE A 170 9.47 -12.79 -18.77
C ILE A 170 10.37 -11.57 -18.93
N SER A 171 11.64 -11.65 -18.49
CA SER A 171 12.58 -10.54 -18.54
C SER A 171 12.99 -10.10 -19.95
N GLU A 172 12.68 -10.88 -20.98
CA GLU A 172 12.88 -10.47 -22.38
C GLU A 172 11.96 -9.29 -22.79
N GLN A 173 10.84 -9.11 -22.11
CA GLN A 173 9.82 -8.11 -22.46
C GLN A 173 9.33 -7.26 -21.28
N PHE A 174 9.47 -7.75 -20.04
CA PHE A 174 8.93 -7.11 -18.84
C PHE A 174 9.97 -7.06 -17.73
N GLU A 175 9.95 -5.98 -16.97
CA GLU A 175 10.72 -5.86 -15.74
C GLU A 175 9.89 -6.27 -14.53
N TYR A 176 10.56 -6.82 -13.53
CA TYR A 176 10.00 -7.13 -12.20
C TYR A 176 11.01 -6.77 -11.11
N SER A 177 10.52 -6.58 -9.90
CA SER A 177 11.42 -6.44 -8.75
C SER A 177 11.75 -7.83 -8.19
N TYR A 178 13.02 -8.20 -8.14
CA TYR A 178 13.46 -9.39 -7.43
C TYR A 178 13.25 -9.18 -5.92
N ASP A 179 12.67 -10.16 -5.24
CA ASP A 179 12.44 -10.11 -3.80
C ASP A 179 13.41 -11.06 -3.07
N GLN A 180 13.25 -12.37 -3.25
CA GLN A 180 14.11 -13.35 -2.57
C GLN A 180 14.19 -14.68 -3.33
N ARG A 181 15.24 -15.43 -3.00
CA ARG A 181 15.38 -16.83 -3.41
C ARG A 181 14.47 -17.70 -2.54
N ILE A 182 13.71 -18.62 -3.16
CA ILE A 182 12.86 -19.58 -2.45
C ILE A 182 13.54 -20.93 -2.33
N ASP A 183 14.05 -21.46 -3.45
CA ASP A 183 14.79 -22.72 -3.51
C ASP A 183 15.84 -22.71 -4.64
N ALA A 184 16.38 -23.87 -5.01
CA ALA A 184 17.43 -23.97 -6.04
C ALA A 184 16.98 -23.51 -7.44
N THR A 185 15.67 -23.49 -7.72
CA THR A 185 15.09 -23.25 -9.06
C THR A 185 14.00 -22.19 -9.08
N HIS A 186 13.56 -21.68 -7.93
CA HIS A 186 12.47 -20.71 -7.83
C HIS A 186 12.90 -19.44 -7.09
N SER A 187 12.44 -18.33 -7.60
CA SER A 187 12.58 -17.02 -6.97
C SER A 187 11.21 -16.37 -6.77
N CYS A 188 11.08 -15.61 -5.70
CA CYS A 188 9.97 -14.69 -5.51
C CYS A 188 10.30 -13.37 -6.21
N VAL A 189 9.36 -12.88 -7.01
CA VAL A 189 9.45 -11.59 -7.68
C VAL A 189 8.18 -10.80 -7.42
N ARG A 190 8.30 -9.47 -7.45
CA ARG A 190 7.19 -8.56 -7.24
C ARG A 190 6.80 -7.83 -8.52
N PHE A 191 5.52 -7.94 -8.87
CA PHE A 191 4.85 -7.03 -9.81
C PHE A 191 3.99 -6.03 -9.03
N CYS A 192 4.00 -4.77 -9.45
CA CYS A 192 3.20 -3.74 -8.84
C CYS A 192 2.32 -3.07 -9.90
N THR A 193 1.03 -3.00 -9.63
CA THR A 193 0.09 -2.16 -10.38
C THR A 193 -0.10 -0.83 -9.68
N SER A 194 -0.54 0.17 -10.39
CA SER A 194 -0.80 1.50 -9.87
C SER A 194 -2.01 2.15 -10.57
N TRP A 195 -2.37 3.32 -10.10
CA TRP A 195 -3.38 4.17 -10.71
C TRP A 195 -3.12 4.47 -12.21
N ALA A 196 -1.85 4.43 -12.64
CA ALA A 196 -1.43 4.71 -14.01
C ALA A 196 -1.17 3.43 -14.84
N THR A 197 -1.40 2.24 -14.29
CA THR A 197 -1.18 0.99 -14.99
C THR A 197 -2.17 0.84 -16.15
N LYS A 198 -1.65 0.72 -17.36
CA LYS A 198 -2.49 0.52 -18.55
C LYS A 198 -2.90 -0.94 -18.68
N GLU A 199 -4.17 -1.17 -18.94
CA GLU A 199 -4.73 -2.51 -19.10
C GLU A 199 -4.04 -3.28 -20.25
N GLU A 200 -3.71 -2.61 -21.36
CA GLU A 200 -2.99 -3.20 -22.49
C GLU A 200 -1.64 -3.84 -22.12
N ASN A 201 -0.93 -3.24 -21.14
CA ASN A 201 0.35 -3.75 -20.63
C ASN A 201 0.12 -4.97 -19.73
N VAL A 202 -0.93 -4.95 -18.92
CA VAL A 202 -1.36 -6.10 -18.10
C VAL A 202 -1.71 -7.28 -19.01
N ASP A 203 -2.52 -7.08 -20.03
CA ASP A 203 -2.89 -8.09 -21.00
C ASP A 203 -1.68 -8.64 -21.77
N ALA A 204 -0.70 -7.80 -22.07
CA ALA A 204 0.54 -8.22 -22.71
C ALA A 204 1.36 -9.14 -21.80
N LEU A 205 1.47 -8.82 -20.51
CA LEU A 205 2.15 -9.68 -19.52
C LEU A 205 1.39 -11.00 -19.33
N ILE A 206 0.04 -10.97 -19.29
CA ILE A 206 -0.81 -12.17 -19.20
C ILE A 206 -0.51 -13.11 -20.38
N ARG A 207 -0.53 -12.59 -21.61
CA ARG A 207 -0.18 -13.38 -22.80
C ARG A 207 1.23 -13.96 -22.78
N CYS A 208 2.18 -13.26 -22.14
CA CYS A 208 3.52 -13.78 -21.92
C CYS A 208 3.49 -14.96 -20.94
N VAL A 209 2.82 -14.79 -19.81
CA VAL A 209 2.67 -15.83 -18.77
C VAL A 209 1.96 -17.07 -19.29
N GLU A 210 0.91 -16.92 -20.11
CA GLU A 210 0.18 -18.04 -20.71
C GLU A 210 1.04 -18.92 -21.61
N LYS A 211 2.10 -18.38 -22.21
CA LYS A 211 3.02 -19.09 -23.12
C LYS A 211 4.18 -19.80 -22.40
N LEU A 212 4.33 -19.59 -21.09
CA LEU A 212 5.37 -20.26 -20.28
C LEU A 212 4.96 -21.69 -19.99
#